data_c284cec219b7a845f5fcf994f10e249e
#
_entry.id   c284cec219b7a845f5fcf994f10e249e
#
_cell.length_a   1.000
_cell.length_b   1.000
_cell.length_c   1.000
_cell.angle_alpha   90.00
_cell.angle_beta   90.00
_cell.angle_gamma   90.00
#
_symmetry.space_group_name_H-M   'P 1'
#
loop_
_entity.id
_entity.type
_entity.pdbx_description
1 polymer ?
#
loop_
_entity_poly.entity_id
_entity_poly.type
_entity_poly.pdbx_seq_one_letter_code
_entity_poly.pdbx_strand_id
1 'polypeptide(L)'
;WGMLDFEEEEQDRPQFVGDADEPRRLSPITNQNETYYPAEKRARTQFFNSIIVALLALLILVIFALIFELEYKLLDVLPASLAGYVLPLLVAILIQWFSRLYNPIAYYLNESENYQTQTNYDNNLVLKVFAFEIMNNYSSLALTAFFKGWYWGCISGDDNCLSDLKRLTGVIFGVRFALALWGIVGGGCISRSYKALIKFVMPEADTNEDNDGENPMHEDVEEGDRLKALEHPAFVDEAELEAYEGLFDDYAEIVLQMGLVCMWSLGFYYMPLLAALEILLQMRVDAYGLVCDSQRPTPTPAETVGSWGTLMDTMSLLAVFTNAGIIVYTTKSLEDWSSNEKLCAFFVVEQLLLLTKALAHLCSTGIPTRLEEIQKRQEHVVERHKHCRFEEVFEDDEDDVAGLKRGHVDRSEVRE
;
A
#
# COMPACT_ATOMS: atom_id res chain seq x y z
N TRP A 1 -9.38 -13.71 0.12
CA TRP A 1 -9.48 -15.03 0.72
C TRP A 1 -8.62 -15.03 1.99
N GLY A 2 -9.15 -14.54 3.13
CA GLY A 2 -8.42 -14.58 4.39
C GLY A 2 -8.18 -16.04 4.79
N MET A 3 -6.94 -16.39 5.05
CA MET A 3 -6.56 -17.64 5.70
C MET A 3 -6.38 -17.31 7.17
N LEU A 4 -7.23 -17.85 8.02
CA LEU A 4 -7.10 -17.71 9.46
C LEU A 4 -5.78 -18.33 9.93
N ASP A 5 -5.10 -17.65 10.84
CA ASP A 5 -3.83 -18.07 11.45
C ASP A 5 -2.65 -18.21 10.45
N PHE A 6 -2.74 -17.62 9.24
CA PHE A 6 -1.67 -17.69 8.25
C PHE A 6 -0.37 -17.04 8.74
N GLU A 7 -0.47 -15.91 9.47
CA GLU A 7 0.71 -15.18 9.99
C GLU A 7 1.50 -16.02 11.02
N GLU A 8 0.87 -16.97 11.68
CA GLU A 8 1.53 -17.88 12.63
C GLU A 8 2.29 -19.01 11.93
N GLU A 9 1.86 -19.42 10.72
CA GLU A 9 2.43 -20.51 9.93
C GLU A 9 3.31 -20.01 8.77
N GLU A 10 3.51 -18.69 8.64
CA GLU A 10 4.28 -18.09 7.56
C GLU A 10 5.75 -18.54 7.60
N GLN A 11 6.28 -18.92 6.45
CA GLN A 11 7.68 -19.35 6.31
C GLN A 11 8.66 -18.19 6.48
N ASP A 12 9.85 -18.50 7.00
CA ASP A 12 10.93 -17.53 7.11
C ASP A 12 11.32 -16.97 5.74
N ARG A 13 11.57 -15.66 5.68
CA ARG A 13 12.06 -15.01 4.46
C ARG A 13 13.43 -15.58 4.06
N PRO A 14 13.71 -15.75 2.76
CA PRO A 14 15.02 -16.22 2.29
C PRO A 14 16.17 -15.29 2.72
N GLN A 15 15.90 -14.00 2.94
CA GLN A 15 16.87 -12.98 3.37
C GLN A 15 17.07 -12.95 4.88
N PHE A 16 16.24 -13.66 5.67
CA PHE A 16 16.37 -13.68 7.12
C PHE A 16 17.65 -14.39 7.54
N VAL A 17 18.51 -13.70 8.27
CA VAL A 17 19.81 -14.20 8.71
C VAL A 17 19.83 -14.31 10.24
N GLY A 18 20.29 -15.45 10.75
CA GLY A 18 20.46 -15.65 12.18
C GLY A 18 21.52 -14.71 12.78
N ASP A 19 21.47 -14.54 14.09
CA ASP A 19 22.45 -13.71 14.81
C ASP A 19 23.88 -14.26 14.69
N ALA A 20 24.87 -13.38 14.63
CA ALA A 20 26.27 -13.77 14.50
C ALA A 20 26.78 -14.61 15.70
N ASP A 21 26.25 -14.34 16.90
CA ASP A 21 26.65 -15.02 18.13
C ASP A 21 25.91 -16.35 18.34
N GLU A 22 24.63 -16.40 18.02
CA GLU A 22 23.74 -17.57 18.18
C GLU A 22 22.79 -17.70 16.98
N PRO A 23 23.27 -18.21 15.82
CA PRO A 23 22.52 -18.22 14.59
C PRO A 23 21.31 -19.18 14.58
N ARG A 24 21.33 -20.18 15.46
CA ARG A 24 20.25 -21.18 15.60
C ARG A 24 19.96 -21.44 17.06
N ARG A 25 18.70 -21.54 17.37
CA ARG A 25 18.19 -21.86 18.71
C ARG A 25 17.18 -23.00 18.63
N LEU A 26 17.14 -23.83 19.65
CA LEU A 26 16.09 -24.83 19.78
C LEU A 26 14.77 -24.13 20.09
N SER A 27 13.78 -24.30 19.23
CA SER A 27 12.45 -23.73 19.45
C SER A 27 11.80 -24.37 20.67
N PRO A 28 11.28 -23.59 21.62
CA PRO A 28 10.56 -24.13 22.77
C PRO A 28 9.20 -24.77 22.41
N ILE A 29 8.70 -24.54 21.20
CA ILE A 29 7.41 -25.02 20.71
C ILE A 29 7.58 -26.31 19.88
N THR A 30 8.45 -26.26 18.85
CA THR A 30 8.63 -27.35 17.90
C THR A 30 9.74 -28.33 18.27
N ASN A 31 10.61 -27.99 19.24
CA ASN A 31 11.83 -28.73 19.57
C ASN A 31 12.80 -28.93 18.38
N GLN A 32 12.70 -28.11 17.35
CA GLN A 32 13.56 -28.11 16.18
C GLN A 32 14.53 -26.91 16.23
N ASN A 33 15.64 -27.03 15.51
CA ASN A 33 16.58 -25.92 15.39
C ASN A 33 16.06 -24.90 14.39
N GLU A 34 15.65 -23.74 14.88
CA GLU A 34 15.17 -22.60 14.10
C GLU A 34 16.24 -21.52 14.00
N THR A 35 16.22 -20.75 12.90
CA THR A 35 17.06 -19.56 12.74
C THR A 35 16.63 -18.51 13.77
N TYR A 36 17.58 -18.05 14.58
CA TYR A 36 17.29 -17.14 15.70
C TYR A 36 17.95 -15.78 15.52
N TYR A 37 17.18 -14.74 15.76
CA TYR A 37 17.67 -13.35 15.84
C TYR A 37 17.05 -12.65 17.06
N PRO A 38 17.86 -12.09 17.99
CA PRO A 38 17.36 -11.49 19.23
C PRO A 38 16.41 -10.32 18.99
N ALA A 39 15.23 -10.36 19.62
CA ALA A 39 14.24 -9.30 19.52
C ALA A 39 14.78 -7.94 20.01
N GLU A 40 15.66 -7.94 21.02
CA GLU A 40 16.28 -6.72 21.55
C GLU A 40 17.21 -6.04 20.52
N LYS A 41 18.00 -6.80 19.77
CA LYS A 41 18.83 -6.26 18.69
C LYS A 41 17.95 -5.65 17.58
N ARG A 42 16.87 -6.33 17.20
CA ARG A 42 15.89 -5.81 16.23
C ARG A 42 15.24 -4.52 16.73
N ALA A 43 14.71 -4.51 17.94
CA ALA A 43 14.07 -3.33 18.53
C ALA A 43 15.02 -2.12 18.59
N ARG A 44 16.28 -2.36 18.89
CA ARG A 44 17.30 -1.30 18.90
C ARG A 44 17.52 -0.72 17.49
N THR A 45 17.64 -1.56 16.47
CA THR A 45 17.80 -1.12 15.08
C THR A 45 16.55 -0.36 14.62
N GLN A 46 15.35 -0.87 14.91
CA GLN A 46 14.07 -0.18 14.65
C GLN A 46 14.01 1.20 15.28
N PHE A 47 14.46 1.33 16.53
CA PHE A 47 14.49 2.62 17.20
C PHE A 47 15.41 3.63 16.50
N PHE A 48 16.62 3.23 16.13
CA PHE A 48 17.52 4.13 15.38
C PHE A 48 17.00 4.47 14.00
N ASN A 49 16.41 3.52 13.28
CA ASN A 49 15.80 3.75 11.98
C ASN A 49 14.59 4.71 12.09
N SER A 50 13.78 4.58 13.14
CA SER A 50 12.66 5.51 13.40
C SER A 50 13.15 6.93 13.67
N ILE A 51 14.27 7.10 14.35
CA ILE A 51 14.90 8.44 14.52
C ILE A 51 15.34 9.00 13.17
N ILE A 52 15.93 8.20 12.30
CA ILE A 52 16.36 8.66 10.96
C ILE A 52 15.13 9.14 10.16
N VAL A 53 14.05 8.35 10.15
CA VAL A 53 12.79 8.72 9.48
C VAL A 53 12.22 10.03 10.05
N ALA A 54 12.20 10.17 11.38
CA ALA A 54 11.72 11.39 12.04
C ALA A 54 12.58 12.63 11.70
N LEU A 55 13.90 12.48 11.63
CA LEU A 55 14.81 13.55 11.23
C LEU A 55 14.62 13.97 9.77
N LEU A 56 14.41 13.02 8.87
CA LEU A 56 14.11 13.30 7.46
C LEU A 56 12.76 14.02 7.32
N ALA A 57 11.73 13.58 8.06
CA ALA A 57 10.44 14.25 8.09
C ALA A 57 10.53 15.69 8.64
N LEU A 58 11.31 15.89 9.70
CA LEU A 58 11.58 17.23 10.24
C LEU A 58 12.33 18.12 9.22
N LEU A 59 13.29 17.54 8.50
CA LEU A 59 14.02 18.27 7.46
C LEU A 59 13.08 18.80 6.36
N ILE A 60 12.11 17.99 5.92
CA ILE A 60 11.09 18.41 4.95
C ILE A 60 10.28 19.59 5.49
N LEU A 61 9.83 19.50 6.73
CA LEU A 61 9.08 20.58 7.37
C LEU A 61 9.86 21.89 7.39
N VAL A 62 11.16 21.83 7.70
CA VAL A 62 12.06 22.99 7.65
C VAL A 62 12.20 23.52 6.22
N ILE A 63 12.35 22.63 5.23
CA ILE A 63 12.46 23.06 3.82
C ILE A 63 11.20 23.80 3.38
N PHE A 64 10.00 23.29 3.69
CA PHE A 64 8.74 23.97 3.34
C PHE A 64 8.59 25.30 4.08
N ALA A 65 8.99 25.41 5.34
CA ALA A 65 9.01 26.66 6.06
C ALA A 65 9.96 27.69 5.39
N LEU A 66 11.14 27.26 4.93
CA LEU A 66 12.08 28.10 4.18
C LEU A 66 11.52 28.55 2.82
N ILE A 67 10.73 27.71 2.16
CA ILE A 67 10.04 28.07 0.91
C ILE A 67 9.01 29.17 1.17
N PHE A 68 8.25 29.10 2.27
CA PHE A 68 7.32 30.18 2.63
C PHE A 68 8.04 31.49 3.00
N GLU A 69 9.19 31.41 3.65
CA GLU A 69 10.03 32.59 3.89
C GLU A 69 10.53 33.17 2.56
N LEU A 70 10.90 32.31 1.61
CA LEU A 70 11.28 32.75 0.27
C LEU A 70 10.09 33.39 -0.48
N GLU A 71 8.90 32.81 -0.34
CA GLU A 71 7.65 33.35 -0.91
C GLU A 71 7.40 34.77 -0.42
N TYR A 72 7.48 34.97 0.89
CA TYR A 72 7.30 36.29 1.49
C TYR A 72 8.27 37.35 0.93
N LYS A 73 9.56 37.02 0.80
CA LYS A 73 10.56 37.89 0.21
C LYS A 73 10.38 38.11 -1.29
N LEU A 74 9.86 37.13 -2.01
CA LEU A 74 9.68 37.22 -3.45
C LEU A 74 8.49 38.09 -3.86
N LEU A 75 7.51 38.28 -2.94
CA LEU A 75 6.37 39.18 -3.14
C LEU A 75 6.79 40.64 -3.33
N ASP A 76 7.98 41.04 -2.82
CA ASP A 76 8.54 42.38 -3.03
C ASP A 76 9.04 42.57 -4.47
N VAL A 77 9.34 41.48 -5.20
CA VAL A 77 9.96 41.53 -6.52
C VAL A 77 9.00 41.07 -7.63
N LEU A 78 8.15 40.09 -7.34
CA LEU A 78 7.20 39.52 -8.31
C LEU A 78 5.77 39.99 -8.03
N PRO A 79 4.93 40.12 -9.07
CA PRO A 79 3.52 40.39 -8.88
C PRO A 79 2.86 39.21 -8.15
N ALA A 80 1.99 39.48 -7.19
CA ALA A 80 1.33 38.50 -6.33
C ALA A 80 0.58 37.36 -7.12
N SER A 81 0.09 37.71 -8.32
CA SER A 81 -0.56 36.72 -9.22
C SER A 81 0.41 35.66 -9.71
N LEU A 82 1.68 35.98 -9.96
CA LEU A 82 2.68 35.05 -10.44
C LEU A 82 3.29 34.26 -9.26
N ALA A 83 3.65 34.91 -8.18
CA ALA A 83 4.20 34.31 -6.98
C ALA A 83 3.21 33.26 -6.39
N GLY A 84 1.90 33.54 -6.43
CA GLY A 84 0.86 32.66 -5.92
C GLY A 84 0.70 31.32 -6.65
N TYR A 85 1.33 31.11 -7.82
CA TYR A 85 1.31 29.83 -8.55
C TYR A 85 2.69 29.18 -8.66
N VAL A 86 3.76 29.99 -8.78
CA VAL A 86 5.14 29.48 -8.96
C VAL A 86 5.58 28.66 -7.74
N LEU A 87 5.35 29.17 -6.55
CA LEU A 87 5.78 28.49 -5.33
C LEU A 87 4.95 27.24 -4.99
N PRO A 88 3.61 27.24 -5.08
CA PRO A 88 2.83 26.01 -5.01
C PRO A 88 3.28 24.93 -6.01
N LEU A 89 3.64 25.33 -7.24
CA LEU A 89 4.17 24.41 -8.23
C LEU A 89 5.53 23.84 -7.82
N LEU A 90 6.42 24.67 -7.28
CA LEU A 90 7.70 24.24 -6.74
C LEU A 90 7.50 23.22 -5.60
N VAL A 91 6.60 23.51 -4.65
CA VAL A 91 6.26 22.60 -3.55
C VAL A 91 5.75 21.27 -4.11
N ALA A 92 4.83 21.27 -5.08
CA ALA A 92 4.30 20.07 -5.68
C ALA A 92 5.37 19.21 -6.37
N ILE A 93 6.32 19.83 -7.08
CA ILE A 93 7.47 19.14 -7.70
C ILE A 93 8.40 18.56 -6.63
N LEU A 94 8.70 19.32 -5.57
CA LEU A 94 9.56 18.85 -4.48
C LEU A 94 8.94 17.66 -3.74
N ILE A 95 7.63 17.64 -3.52
CA ILE A 95 6.93 16.50 -2.92
C ILE A 95 7.23 15.23 -3.73
N GLN A 96 7.07 15.27 -5.05
CA GLN A 96 7.33 14.11 -5.91
C GLN A 96 8.81 13.69 -5.89
N TRP A 97 9.70 14.67 -5.84
CA TRP A 97 11.14 14.41 -5.80
C TRP A 97 11.59 13.79 -4.49
N PHE A 98 11.08 14.27 -3.35
CA PHE A 98 11.38 13.70 -2.04
C PHE A 98 10.84 12.29 -1.87
N SER A 99 9.63 11.97 -2.37
CA SER A 99 9.10 10.60 -2.38
C SER A 99 10.04 9.64 -3.11
N ARG A 100 10.50 10.02 -4.31
CA ARG A 100 11.44 9.19 -5.08
C ARG A 100 12.81 8.99 -4.42
N LEU A 101 13.30 10.01 -3.72
CA LEU A 101 14.57 9.92 -2.98
C LEU A 101 14.45 9.08 -1.71
N TYR A 102 13.29 9.13 -1.06
CA TYR A 102 13.08 8.45 0.21
C TYR A 102 12.82 6.94 0.04
N ASN A 103 12.11 6.53 -1.01
CA ASN A 103 11.77 5.12 -1.20
C ASN A 103 12.97 4.17 -1.06
N PRO A 104 14.09 4.34 -1.77
CA PRO A 104 15.25 3.46 -1.61
C PRO A 104 15.84 3.49 -0.19
N ILE A 105 15.76 4.63 0.50
CA ILE A 105 16.22 4.77 1.90
C ILE A 105 15.32 3.92 2.81
N ALA A 106 14.01 3.98 2.64
CA ALA A 106 13.05 3.21 3.42
C ALA A 106 13.28 1.70 3.26
N TYR A 107 13.49 1.23 2.04
CA TYR A 107 13.82 -0.16 1.75
C TYR A 107 15.11 -0.59 2.44
N TYR A 108 16.18 0.22 2.35
CA TYR A 108 17.45 -0.07 3.01
C TYR A 108 17.31 -0.12 4.54
N LEU A 109 16.62 0.84 5.14
CA LEU A 109 16.37 0.86 6.59
C LEU A 109 15.56 -0.38 7.02
N ASN A 110 14.54 -0.75 6.26
CA ASN A 110 13.69 -1.89 6.57
C ASN A 110 14.46 -3.23 6.47
N GLU A 111 15.31 -3.37 5.45
CA GLU A 111 16.16 -4.56 5.30
C GLU A 111 17.16 -4.71 6.45
N SER A 112 17.69 -3.61 6.98
CA SER A 112 18.61 -3.62 8.12
C SER A 112 18.01 -4.15 9.43
N GLU A 113 16.67 -4.21 9.54
CA GLU A 113 15.93 -4.69 10.73
C GLU A 113 15.76 -6.21 10.77
N ASN A 114 16.08 -6.90 9.68
CA ASN A 114 16.12 -8.36 9.59
C ASN A 114 14.83 -9.04 10.09
N TYR A 115 13.71 -8.77 9.41
CA TYR A 115 12.41 -9.39 9.72
C TYR A 115 12.39 -10.86 9.30
N GLN A 116 11.78 -11.69 10.14
CA GLN A 116 11.67 -13.13 9.92
C GLN A 116 10.63 -13.46 8.85
N THR A 117 9.44 -12.89 8.93
CA THR A 117 8.34 -13.16 8.00
C THR A 117 8.17 -12.02 6.99
N GLN A 118 7.63 -12.34 5.81
CA GLN A 118 7.39 -11.36 4.75
C GLN A 118 6.29 -10.36 5.18
N THR A 119 5.23 -10.84 5.84
CA THR A 119 4.14 -9.98 6.34
C THR A 119 4.66 -8.93 7.32
N ASN A 120 5.55 -9.31 8.27
CA ASN A 120 6.15 -8.34 9.19
C ASN A 120 7.06 -7.33 8.48
N TYR A 121 7.81 -7.77 7.47
CA TYR A 121 8.64 -6.90 6.66
C TYR A 121 7.79 -5.86 5.92
N ASP A 122 6.75 -6.30 5.23
CA ASP A 122 5.86 -5.44 4.44
C ASP A 122 5.11 -4.45 5.34
N ASN A 123 4.56 -4.90 6.45
CA ASN A 123 3.87 -4.06 7.42
C ASN A 123 4.75 -2.94 7.98
N ASN A 124 5.99 -3.24 8.30
CA ASN A 124 6.93 -2.24 8.83
C ASN A 124 7.47 -1.32 7.74
N LEU A 125 7.67 -1.81 6.51
CA LEU A 125 8.00 -0.98 5.36
C LEU A 125 6.90 0.06 5.09
N VAL A 126 5.65 -0.41 5.05
CA VAL A 126 4.46 0.44 4.89
C VAL A 126 4.43 1.55 5.93
N LEU A 127 4.64 1.23 7.21
CA LEU A 127 4.63 2.23 8.28
C LEU A 127 5.74 3.29 8.11
N LYS A 128 6.97 2.88 7.73
CA LYS A 128 8.10 3.81 7.52
C LYS A 128 7.86 4.73 6.33
N VAL A 129 7.48 4.15 5.19
CA VAL A 129 7.20 4.95 3.98
C VAL A 129 6.07 5.93 4.26
N PHE A 130 4.99 5.46 4.88
CA PHE A 130 3.82 6.27 5.11
C PHE A 130 4.03 7.39 6.14
N ALA A 131 4.81 7.12 7.20
CA ALA A 131 5.17 8.17 8.19
C ALA A 131 5.90 9.34 7.53
N PHE A 132 6.80 9.06 6.59
CA PHE A 132 7.47 10.10 5.80
C PHE A 132 6.53 10.77 4.80
N GLU A 133 5.73 9.99 4.07
CA GLU A 133 4.84 10.50 3.03
C GLU A 133 3.73 11.40 3.58
N ILE A 134 3.21 11.14 4.78
CA ILE A 134 2.28 12.06 5.46
C ILE A 134 2.92 13.43 5.63
N MET A 135 4.15 13.47 6.15
CA MET A 135 4.85 14.73 6.36
C MET A 135 5.19 15.41 5.03
N ASN A 136 5.63 14.64 4.04
CA ASN A 136 5.96 15.14 2.72
C ASN A 136 4.75 15.75 1.99
N ASN A 137 3.63 15.06 1.98
CA ASN A 137 2.45 15.48 1.21
C ASN A 137 1.59 16.54 1.91
N TYR A 138 1.50 16.52 3.24
CA TYR A 138 0.50 17.33 3.95
C TYR A 138 1.08 18.45 4.80
N SER A 139 2.38 18.46 5.11
CA SER A 139 2.96 19.50 5.98
C SER A 139 2.89 20.89 5.37
N SER A 140 3.09 21.04 4.05
CA SER A 140 2.95 22.34 3.37
C SER A 140 1.51 22.88 3.44
N LEU A 141 0.51 21.99 3.33
CA LEU A 141 -0.90 22.33 3.46
C LEU A 141 -1.24 22.72 4.91
N ALA A 142 -0.74 21.95 5.89
CA ALA A 142 -0.92 22.26 7.30
C ALA A 142 -0.26 23.58 7.71
N LEU A 143 0.96 23.83 7.24
CA LEU A 143 1.64 25.10 7.44
C LEU A 143 0.83 26.26 6.85
N THR A 144 0.28 26.11 5.65
CA THR A 144 -0.55 27.15 5.01
C THR A 144 -1.86 27.37 5.75
N ALA A 145 -2.54 26.28 6.18
CA ALA A 145 -3.84 26.38 6.83
C ALA A 145 -3.78 26.98 8.24
N PHE A 146 -2.75 26.65 9.02
CA PHE A 146 -2.72 26.95 10.46
C PHE A 146 -1.65 27.92 10.90
N PHE A 147 -0.54 28.03 10.16
CA PHE A 147 0.63 28.82 10.62
C PHE A 147 0.97 29.99 9.72
N LYS A 148 0.68 29.93 8.41
CA LYS A 148 1.09 30.93 7.43
C LYS A 148 0.60 32.32 7.80
N GLY A 149 -0.65 32.49 8.22
CA GLY A 149 -1.22 33.77 8.58
C GLY A 149 -0.53 34.46 9.76
N TRP A 150 0.05 33.67 10.69
CA TRP A 150 0.72 34.22 11.86
C TRP A 150 2.17 34.68 11.61
N TYR A 151 2.90 33.94 10.75
CA TYR A 151 4.34 34.13 10.58
C TYR A 151 4.71 34.90 9.30
N TRP A 152 4.03 34.64 8.20
CA TRP A 152 4.41 35.17 6.88
C TRP A 152 3.32 36.05 6.24
N GLY A 153 2.10 36.00 6.73
CA GLY A 153 0.95 36.67 6.13
C GLY A 153 0.42 35.96 4.88
N CYS A 154 -0.78 36.34 4.48
CA CYS A 154 -1.46 35.75 3.33
C CYS A 154 -1.25 36.58 2.07
N ILE A 155 -0.94 35.94 0.91
CA ILE A 155 -0.74 36.65 -0.38
C ILE A 155 -2.03 37.32 -0.83
N SER A 156 -3.19 36.73 -0.55
CA SER A 156 -4.49 37.25 -0.97
C SER A 156 -4.96 38.46 -0.18
N GLY A 157 -4.23 38.88 0.87
CA GLY A 157 -4.69 39.90 1.81
C GLY A 157 -5.84 39.48 2.71
N ASP A 158 -6.24 38.20 2.67
CA ASP A 158 -7.20 37.62 3.58
C ASP A 158 -6.52 37.23 4.89
N ASP A 159 -7.09 37.58 6.05
CA ASP A 159 -6.48 37.29 7.37
C ASP A 159 -6.30 35.79 7.64
N ASN A 160 -7.09 34.94 7.00
CA ASN A 160 -7.18 33.49 7.26
C ASN A 160 -6.51 32.58 6.20
N CYS A 161 -5.79 33.11 5.21
CA CYS A 161 -5.08 32.36 4.16
C CYS A 161 -5.89 31.27 3.41
N LEU A 162 -7.21 31.31 3.44
CA LEU A 162 -8.07 30.30 2.78
C LEU A 162 -7.86 30.28 1.26
N SER A 163 -7.63 31.45 0.65
CA SER A 163 -7.38 31.56 -0.79
C SER A 163 -6.00 30.97 -1.18
N ASP A 164 -5.02 31.07 -0.30
CA ASP A 164 -3.70 30.48 -0.49
C ASP A 164 -3.76 28.97 -0.34
N LEU A 165 -4.51 28.47 0.66
CA LEU A 165 -4.78 27.05 0.83
C LEU A 165 -5.48 26.46 -0.39
N LYS A 166 -6.49 27.12 -0.94
CA LYS A 166 -7.20 26.70 -2.17
C LYS A 166 -6.24 26.56 -3.34
N ARG A 167 -5.37 27.55 -3.55
CA ARG A 167 -4.37 27.52 -4.62
C ARG A 167 -3.36 26.38 -4.44
N LEU A 168 -2.77 26.28 -3.25
CA LEU A 168 -1.78 25.26 -2.94
C LEU A 168 -2.37 23.85 -3.11
N THR A 169 -3.54 23.58 -2.52
CA THR A 169 -4.24 22.30 -2.64
C THR A 169 -4.56 21.99 -4.09
N GLY A 170 -5.09 22.96 -4.84
CA GLY A 170 -5.43 22.78 -6.25
C GLY A 170 -4.22 22.50 -7.14
N VAL A 171 -3.08 23.16 -6.87
CA VAL A 171 -1.83 22.93 -7.63
C VAL A 171 -1.23 21.57 -7.28
N ILE A 172 -1.13 21.20 -6.00
CA ILE A 172 -0.61 19.87 -5.59
C ILE A 172 -1.45 18.76 -6.21
N PHE A 173 -2.77 18.84 -6.07
CA PHE A 173 -3.68 17.86 -6.67
C PHE A 173 -3.57 17.85 -8.20
N GLY A 174 -3.55 19.03 -8.84
CA GLY A 174 -3.42 19.15 -10.29
C GLY A 174 -2.14 18.54 -10.86
N VAL A 175 -1.01 18.72 -10.14
CA VAL A 175 0.28 18.10 -10.55
C VAL A 175 0.22 16.57 -10.39
N ARG A 176 -0.31 16.06 -9.27
CA ARG A 176 -0.50 14.62 -9.08
C ARG A 176 -1.40 14.02 -10.16
N PHE A 177 -2.55 14.63 -10.38
CA PHE A 177 -3.50 14.21 -11.41
C PHE A 177 -2.86 14.23 -12.82
N ALA A 178 -2.09 15.26 -13.16
CA ALA A 178 -1.39 15.33 -14.43
C ALA A 178 -0.32 14.24 -14.59
N LEU A 179 0.41 13.91 -13.50
CA LEU A 179 1.40 12.84 -13.50
C LEU A 179 0.75 11.47 -13.61
N ALA A 180 -0.37 11.23 -12.92
CA ALA A 180 -1.16 10.00 -13.05
C ALA A 180 -1.69 9.84 -14.49
N LEU A 181 -2.29 10.87 -15.06
CA LEU A 181 -2.71 10.86 -16.47
C LEU A 181 -1.54 10.64 -17.43
N TRP A 182 -0.38 11.23 -17.15
CA TRP A 182 0.82 11.01 -17.95
C TRP A 182 1.30 9.54 -17.90
N GLY A 183 1.26 8.92 -16.72
CA GLY A 183 1.54 7.48 -16.54
C GLY A 183 0.60 6.62 -17.36
N ILE A 184 -0.71 6.92 -17.28
CA ILE A 184 -1.77 6.23 -18.02
C ILE A 184 -1.59 6.36 -19.54
N VAL A 185 -1.41 7.58 -20.04
CA VAL A 185 -1.33 7.86 -21.48
C VAL A 185 0.07 7.58 -22.03
N GLY A 186 1.12 7.98 -21.31
CA GLY A 186 2.51 7.86 -21.73
C GLY A 186 3.02 6.41 -21.70
N GLY A 187 2.83 5.69 -20.59
CA GLY A 187 3.29 4.32 -20.45
C GLY A 187 2.58 3.35 -21.40
N GLY A 188 1.24 3.34 -21.36
CA GLY A 188 0.46 2.42 -22.18
C GLY A 188 0.42 2.78 -23.68
N CYS A 189 0.30 4.06 -24.02
CA CYS A 189 0.16 4.49 -25.42
C CYS A 189 1.51 4.52 -26.16
N ILE A 190 2.59 4.98 -25.50
CA ILE A 190 3.94 5.03 -26.09
C ILE A 190 4.48 3.61 -26.28
N SER A 191 4.33 2.73 -25.29
CA SER A 191 4.77 1.33 -25.40
C SER A 191 4.02 0.61 -26.53
N ARG A 192 2.70 0.79 -26.64
CA ARG A 192 1.90 0.21 -27.74
C ARG A 192 2.29 0.79 -29.10
N SER A 193 2.45 2.10 -29.19
CA SER A 193 2.86 2.77 -30.43
C SER A 193 4.25 2.34 -30.85
N TYR A 194 5.16 2.15 -29.91
CA TYR A 194 6.51 1.66 -30.16
C TYR A 194 6.51 0.18 -30.60
N LYS A 195 5.78 -0.70 -29.92
CA LYS A 195 5.59 -2.11 -30.34
C LYS A 195 4.90 -2.20 -31.72
N ALA A 196 3.86 -1.40 -31.94
CA ALA A 196 3.21 -1.33 -33.26
C ALA A 196 4.14 -0.79 -34.34
N LEU A 197 4.99 0.21 -34.04
CA LEU A 197 5.97 0.75 -34.94
C LEU A 197 7.08 -0.28 -35.28
N ILE A 198 7.58 -1.00 -34.28
CA ILE A 198 8.54 -2.09 -34.48
C ILE A 198 7.94 -3.18 -35.38
N LYS A 199 6.71 -3.60 -35.10
CA LYS A 199 6.01 -4.60 -35.92
C LYS A 199 5.75 -4.12 -37.35
N PHE A 200 5.58 -2.81 -37.52
CA PHE A 200 5.43 -2.19 -38.86
C PHE A 200 6.77 -2.02 -39.56
N VAL A 201 7.84 -1.66 -38.85
CA VAL A 201 9.20 -1.38 -39.45
C VAL A 201 10.01 -2.66 -39.61
N MET A 202 9.83 -3.63 -38.72
CA MET A 202 10.39 -4.97 -38.82
C MET A 202 9.23 -5.98 -38.82
N PRO A 203 8.55 -6.18 -39.92
CA PRO A 203 7.67 -7.33 -40.01
C PRO A 203 8.55 -8.56 -39.82
N GLU A 204 8.22 -9.37 -38.81
CA GLU A 204 8.78 -10.71 -38.69
C GLU A 204 8.68 -11.32 -40.05
N ALA A 205 9.83 -11.73 -40.60
CA ALA A 205 9.85 -12.45 -41.85
C ALA A 205 9.11 -13.76 -41.57
N ASP A 206 7.85 -13.80 -41.99
CA ASP A 206 7.14 -15.05 -42.14
C ASP A 206 8.04 -15.95 -42.97
N THR A 207 8.73 -16.88 -42.34
CA THR A 207 9.34 -18.01 -43.05
C THR A 207 8.21 -18.91 -43.48
N ASN A 208 7.43 -18.41 -44.41
CA ASN A 208 6.60 -19.26 -45.24
C ASN A 208 7.56 -19.94 -46.20
N GLU A 209 8.07 -21.08 -45.84
CA GLU A 209 8.54 -22.04 -46.84
C GLU A 209 7.33 -22.41 -47.67
N ASP A 210 7.33 -21.90 -48.91
CA ASP A 210 6.46 -22.35 -49.99
C ASP A 210 6.60 -23.87 -50.16
N ASN A 211 5.65 -24.61 -49.62
CA ASN A 211 5.39 -25.96 -50.07
C ASN A 211 4.11 -25.95 -50.92
N ASP A 212 4.37 -25.86 -52.23
CA ASP A 212 3.38 -26.17 -53.24
C ASP A 212 2.79 -27.57 -53.08
N GLY A 213 1.48 -27.63 -53.01
CA GLY A 213 0.67 -28.75 -53.44
C GLY A 213 0.45 -29.88 -52.47
N GLU A 214 -0.68 -29.81 -51.85
CA GLU A 214 -1.70 -30.87 -51.77
C GLU A 214 -2.78 -30.48 -50.80
N ASN A 215 -4.02 -30.70 -51.19
CA ASN A 215 -5.22 -30.38 -50.45
C ASN A 215 -5.41 -31.40 -49.32
N PRO A 216 -5.24 -31.07 -48.03
CA PRO A 216 -5.63 -31.98 -46.96
C PRO A 216 -6.99 -31.65 -46.39
N MET A 217 -7.75 -32.69 -46.17
CA MET A 217 -9.05 -32.74 -45.52
C MET A 217 -9.04 -32.04 -44.14
N HIS A 218 -10.17 -31.55 -43.75
CA HIS A 218 -10.49 -30.69 -42.57
C HIS A 218 -10.02 -31.15 -41.16
N GLU A 219 -9.27 -32.24 -41.03
CA GLU A 219 -8.75 -32.73 -39.73
C GLU A 219 -7.34 -32.21 -39.37
N ASP A 220 -6.56 -31.76 -40.36
CA ASP A 220 -5.14 -31.40 -40.12
C ASP A 220 -4.92 -29.96 -39.62
N VAL A 221 -5.94 -29.10 -39.64
CA VAL A 221 -5.83 -27.69 -39.21
C VAL A 221 -5.72 -27.57 -37.68
N GLU A 222 -6.43 -28.44 -36.90
CA GLU A 222 -6.32 -28.43 -35.45
C GLU A 222 -4.98 -28.98 -34.94
N GLU A 223 -4.36 -29.91 -35.66
CA GLU A 223 -3.08 -30.49 -35.27
C GLU A 223 -1.90 -29.58 -35.62
N GLY A 224 -1.97 -28.85 -36.71
CA GLY A 224 -1.00 -27.83 -37.09
C GLY A 224 -0.99 -26.64 -36.13
N ASP A 225 -2.15 -26.18 -35.67
CA ASP A 225 -2.26 -25.12 -34.67
C ASP A 225 -1.87 -25.62 -33.28
N ARG A 226 -2.09 -26.87 -32.94
CA ARG A 226 -1.55 -27.50 -31.73
C ARG A 226 -0.03 -27.64 -31.75
N LEU A 227 0.57 -27.98 -32.88
CA LEU A 227 2.02 -28.06 -33.05
C LEU A 227 2.67 -26.67 -32.97
N LYS A 228 2.08 -25.66 -33.58
CA LYS A 228 2.54 -24.24 -33.45
C LYS A 228 2.39 -23.74 -32.00
N ALA A 229 1.33 -24.11 -31.31
CA ALA A 229 1.16 -23.80 -29.88
C ALA A 229 2.15 -24.57 -28.98
N LEU A 230 2.73 -25.67 -29.45
CA LEU A 230 3.81 -26.39 -28.77
C LEU A 230 5.21 -25.84 -29.09
N GLU A 231 5.38 -25.17 -30.24
CA GLU A 231 6.65 -24.52 -30.62
C GLU A 231 6.88 -23.20 -29.88
N HIS A 232 5.79 -22.43 -29.56
CA HIS A 232 5.85 -21.24 -28.71
C HIS A 232 4.80 -21.35 -27.59
N PRO A 233 5.09 -22.07 -26.53
CA PRO A 233 4.16 -22.16 -25.42
C PRO A 233 3.99 -20.78 -24.77
N ALA A 234 2.72 -20.42 -24.48
CA ALA A 234 2.34 -19.10 -23.93
C ALA A 234 3.14 -18.66 -22.68
N PHE A 235 3.77 -19.61 -21.96
CA PHE A 235 4.63 -19.28 -20.83
C PHE A 235 5.99 -18.66 -21.25
N VAL A 236 6.44 -18.88 -22.48
CA VAL A 236 7.68 -18.24 -22.98
C VAL A 236 7.42 -16.75 -23.22
N ASP A 237 6.29 -16.43 -23.86
CA ASP A 237 5.88 -15.04 -24.08
C ASP A 237 5.63 -14.32 -22.75
N GLU A 238 5.06 -15.02 -21.76
CA GLU A 238 4.83 -14.49 -20.41
C GLU A 238 6.16 -14.28 -19.65
N ALA A 239 7.17 -15.14 -19.86
CA ALA A 239 8.48 -15.00 -19.21
C ALA A 239 9.31 -13.80 -19.74
N GLU A 240 9.00 -13.29 -20.94
CA GLU A 240 9.61 -12.09 -21.49
C GLU A 240 9.01 -10.78 -20.95
N LEU A 241 7.84 -10.85 -20.29
CA LEU A 241 7.21 -9.70 -19.66
C LEU A 241 7.96 -9.27 -18.39
N GLU A 242 7.77 -8.02 -17.99
CA GLU A 242 8.33 -7.50 -16.74
C GLU A 242 7.68 -8.19 -15.52
N ALA A 243 8.49 -8.48 -14.51
CA ALA A 243 7.97 -9.05 -13.27
C ALA A 243 7.02 -8.05 -12.60
N TYR A 244 5.92 -8.55 -12.04
CA TYR A 244 4.99 -7.71 -11.28
C TYR A 244 5.66 -7.20 -10.00
N GLU A 245 5.73 -5.87 -9.85
CA GLU A 245 6.42 -5.20 -8.74
C GLU A 245 5.71 -5.31 -7.37
N GLY A 246 4.48 -5.82 -7.35
CA GLY A 246 3.67 -5.98 -6.14
C GLY A 246 2.66 -4.86 -5.92
N LEU A 247 1.85 -5.01 -4.86
CA LEU A 247 0.72 -4.13 -4.56
C LEU A 247 1.10 -2.88 -3.74
N PHE A 248 2.37 -2.74 -3.34
CA PHE A 248 2.79 -1.71 -2.39
C PHE A 248 2.54 -0.29 -2.91
N ASP A 249 2.98 0.00 -4.13
CA ASP A 249 2.87 1.34 -4.72
C ASP A 249 1.41 1.69 -5.03
N ASP A 250 0.60 0.72 -5.49
CA ASP A 250 -0.83 0.90 -5.77
C ASP A 250 -1.61 1.28 -4.50
N TYR A 251 -1.38 0.57 -3.39
CA TYR A 251 -2.00 0.91 -2.10
C TYR A 251 -1.51 2.25 -1.57
N ALA A 252 -0.21 2.54 -1.68
CA ALA A 252 0.36 3.80 -1.21
C ALA A 252 -0.28 5.00 -1.92
N GLU A 253 -0.46 4.92 -3.24
CA GLU A 253 -1.08 5.97 -4.03
C GLU A 253 -2.53 6.20 -3.63
N ILE A 254 -3.33 5.13 -3.53
CA ILE A 254 -4.75 5.22 -3.14
C ILE A 254 -4.91 5.79 -1.73
N VAL A 255 -4.12 5.35 -0.75
CA VAL A 255 -4.21 5.81 0.64
C VAL A 255 -3.79 7.26 0.78
N LEU A 256 -2.72 7.68 0.10
CA LEU A 256 -2.28 9.09 0.07
C LEU A 256 -3.31 9.98 -0.62
N GLN A 257 -3.92 9.53 -1.72
CA GLN A 257 -4.96 10.28 -2.39
C GLN A 257 -6.22 10.41 -1.53
N MET A 258 -6.65 9.32 -0.88
CA MET A 258 -7.76 9.33 0.07
C MET A 258 -7.49 10.33 1.21
N GLY A 259 -6.28 10.33 1.76
CA GLY A 259 -5.89 11.29 2.80
C GLY A 259 -5.96 12.74 2.31
N LEU A 260 -5.47 13.02 1.10
CA LEU A 260 -5.56 14.36 0.50
C LEU A 260 -7.01 14.81 0.35
N VAL A 261 -7.88 13.94 -0.16
CA VAL A 261 -9.31 14.23 -0.32
C VAL A 261 -10.00 14.42 1.03
N CYS A 262 -9.81 13.51 1.97
CA CYS A 262 -10.49 13.56 3.27
C CYS A 262 -10.08 14.75 4.13
N MET A 263 -8.81 15.12 4.13
CA MET A 263 -8.30 16.20 4.98
C MET A 263 -8.41 17.60 4.35
N TRP A 264 -8.28 17.72 3.03
CA TRP A 264 -8.07 19.01 2.36
C TRP A 264 -9.14 19.40 1.33
N SER A 265 -10.19 18.62 1.16
CA SER A 265 -11.29 18.93 0.20
C SER A 265 -11.99 20.24 0.50
N LEU A 266 -12.00 20.71 1.75
CA LEU A 266 -12.50 22.04 2.10
C LEU A 266 -11.68 23.18 1.45
N GLY A 267 -10.40 22.94 1.17
CA GLY A 267 -9.56 23.84 0.40
C GLY A 267 -9.90 23.84 -1.10
N PHE A 268 -10.26 22.68 -1.66
CA PHE A 268 -10.56 22.52 -3.09
C PHE A 268 -11.73 21.55 -3.30
N TYR A 269 -12.94 22.06 -3.29
CA TYR A 269 -14.19 21.28 -3.25
C TYR A 269 -14.49 20.42 -4.49
N TYR A 270 -13.82 20.64 -5.62
CA TYR A 270 -13.91 19.74 -6.79
C TYR A 270 -13.03 18.49 -6.67
N MET A 271 -12.10 18.46 -5.71
CA MET A 271 -11.13 17.39 -5.54
C MET A 271 -11.75 15.99 -5.42
N PRO A 272 -12.83 15.75 -4.63
CA PRO A 272 -13.41 14.41 -4.53
C PRO A 272 -13.93 13.87 -5.86
N LEU A 273 -14.50 14.75 -6.70
CA LEU A 273 -15.00 14.36 -8.02
C LEU A 273 -13.87 14.00 -8.97
N LEU A 274 -12.81 14.81 -8.99
CA LEU A 274 -11.65 14.57 -9.84
C LEU A 274 -10.88 13.33 -9.39
N ALA A 275 -10.74 13.12 -8.07
CA ALA A 275 -10.12 11.92 -7.50
C ALA A 275 -10.92 10.64 -7.84
N ALA A 276 -12.24 10.70 -7.81
CA ALA A 276 -13.07 9.58 -8.23
C ALA A 276 -12.87 9.22 -9.71
N LEU A 277 -12.74 10.23 -10.58
CA LEU A 277 -12.44 10.01 -12.00
C LEU A 277 -11.04 9.40 -12.19
N GLU A 278 -10.05 9.88 -11.47
CA GLU A 278 -8.68 9.37 -11.50
C GLU A 278 -8.64 7.90 -11.10
N ILE A 279 -9.22 7.53 -9.95
CA ILE A 279 -9.28 6.15 -9.48
C ILE A 279 -9.99 5.23 -10.49
N LEU A 280 -11.09 5.67 -11.09
CA LEU A 280 -11.79 4.88 -12.11
C LEU A 280 -10.94 4.63 -13.36
N LEU A 281 -10.15 5.61 -13.78
CA LEU A 281 -9.21 5.46 -14.89
C LEU A 281 -8.07 4.54 -14.51
N GLN A 282 -7.46 4.74 -13.34
CA GLN A 282 -6.35 3.94 -12.83
C GLN A 282 -6.75 2.46 -12.71
N MET A 283 -7.91 2.15 -12.12
CA MET A 283 -8.41 0.76 -12.07
C MET A 283 -8.41 0.06 -13.44
N ARG A 284 -8.68 0.78 -14.50
CA ARG A 284 -8.70 0.19 -15.86
C ARG A 284 -7.29 -0.04 -16.41
N VAL A 285 -6.38 0.87 -16.09
CA VAL A 285 -5.00 0.80 -16.56
C VAL A 285 -4.23 -0.28 -15.79
N ASP A 286 -4.39 -0.33 -14.45
CA ASP A 286 -3.75 -1.33 -13.62
C ASP A 286 -4.25 -2.73 -13.96
N ALA A 287 -5.57 -2.89 -14.18
CA ALA A 287 -6.13 -4.15 -14.66
C ALA A 287 -5.56 -4.58 -16.02
N TYR A 288 -5.32 -3.61 -16.93
CA TYR A 288 -4.70 -3.91 -18.21
C TYR A 288 -3.21 -4.27 -18.04
N GLY A 289 -2.46 -3.51 -17.23
CA GLY A 289 -1.06 -3.78 -16.90
C GLY A 289 -0.86 -5.17 -16.32
N LEU A 290 -1.72 -5.55 -15.36
CA LEU A 290 -1.68 -6.86 -14.72
C LEU A 290 -1.97 -8.03 -15.66
N VAL A 291 -2.84 -7.81 -16.66
CA VAL A 291 -3.26 -8.90 -17.58
C VAL A 291 -2.37 -9.00 -18.81
N CYS A 292 -1.84 -7.86 -19.31
CA CYS A 292 -1.20 -7.79 -20.63
C CYS A 292 0.28 -7.42 -20.60
N ASP A 293 0.74 -6.66 -19.61
CA ASP A 293 2.08 -6.05 -19.64
C ASP A 293 3.02 -6.62 -18.56
N SER A 294 2.51 -7.37 -17.56
CA SER A 294 3.32 -7.97 -16.50
C SER A 294 3.18 -9.49 -16.45
N GLN A 295 4.22 -10.15 -15.91
CA GLN A 295 4.15 -11.57 -15.59
C GLN A 295 3.06 -11.82 -14.55
N ARG A 296 2.37 -12.96 -14.67
CA ARG A 296 1.35 -13.35 -13.71
C ARG A 296 1.94 -13.51 -12.32
N PRO A 297 1.46 -12.75 -11.32
CA PRO A 297 1.96 -12.87 -9.95
C PRO A 297 1.64 -14.26 -9.39
N THR A 298 2.58 -14.82 -8.64
CA THR A 298 2.34 -16.06 -7.90
C THR A 298 1.33 -15.80 -6.79
N PRO A 299 0.26 -16.61 -6.67
CA PRO A 299 -0.72 -16.43 -5.61
C PRO A 299 -0.06 -16.64 -4.24
N THR A 300 -0.13 -15.64 -3.39
CA THR A 300 0.33 -15.69 -2.01
C THR A 300 -0.87 -15.66 -1.08
N PRO A 301 -0.92 -16.51 -0.04
CA PRO A 301 -1.97 -16.42 0.96
C PRO A 301 -1.83 -15.11 1.73
N ALA A 302 -2.97 -14.51 2.11
CA ALA A 302 -3.02 -13.32 2.92
C ALA A 302 -4.22 -13.37 3.85
N GLU A 303 -4.05 -13.02 5.10
CA GLU A 303 -5.13 -12.97 6.09
C GLU A 303 -5.89 -11.65 6.00
N THR A 304 -5.17 -10.54 5.89
CA THR A 304 -5.72 -9.18 5.84
C THR A 304 -5.00 -8.32 4.81
N VAL A 305 -5.44 -7.07 4.65
CA VAL A 305 -4.72 -6.04 3.89
C VAL A 305 -3.51 -5.47 4.66
N GLY A 306 -3.15 -6.08 5.78
CA GLY A 306 -2.03 -5.66 6.61
C GLY A 306 -2.17 -4.25 7.19
N SER A 307 -1.05 -3.55 7.35
CA SER A 307 -1.00 -2.20 7.91
C SER A 307 -1.78 -1.14 7.13
N TRP A 308 -2.16 -1.40 5.87
CA TRP A 308 -2.92 -0.44 5.06
C TRP A 308 -4.29 -0.11 5.66
N GLY A 309 -4.97 -1.11 6.25
CA GLY A 309 -6.25 -0.89 6.95
C GLY A 309 -6.10 0.08 8.13
N THR A 310 -5.10 -0.14 8.98
CA THR A 310 -4.78 0.72 10.12
C THR A 310 -4.41 2.13 9.68
N LEU A 311 -3.70 2.28 8.55
CA LEU A 311 -3.35 3.58 8.00
C LEU A 311 -4.58 4.34 7.49
N MET A 312 -5.51 3.68 6.79
CA MET A 312 -6.77 4.30 6.37
C MET A 312 -7.60 4.81 7.55
N ASP A 313 -7.68 4.03 8.63
CA ASP A 313 -8.35 4.44 9.86
C ASP A 313 -7.67 5.65 10.51
N THR A 314 -6.33 5.65 10.57
CA THR A 314 -5.53 6.75 11.09
C THR A 314 -5.74 8.03 10.25
N MET A 315 -5.72 7.92 8.93
CA MET A 315 -5.98 9.05 8.02
C MET A 315 -7.39 9.61 8.19
N SER A 316 -8.37 8.74 8.36
CA SER A 316 -9.75 9.14 8.65
C SER A 316 -9.86 9.91 9.98
N LEU A 317 -9.10 9.51 11.01
CA LEU A 317 -9.04 10.23 12.28
C LEU A 317 -8.34 11.59 12.13
N LEU A 318 -7.19 11.64 11.46
CA LEU A 318 -6.48 12.89 11.16
C LEU A 318 -7.36 13.87 10.37
N ALA A 319 -8.21 13.36 9.46
CA ALA A 319 -9.15 14.16 8.71
C ALA A 319 -10.18 14.88 9.61
N VAL A 320 -10.63 14.25 10.69
CA VAL A 320 -11.53 14.90 11.67
C VAL A 320 -10.88 16.12 12.28
N PHE A 321 -9.65 15.99 12.80
CA PHE A 321 -8.90 17.10 13.39
C PHE A 321 -8.60 18.20 12.39
N THR A 322 -8.15 17.83 11.19
CA THR A 322 -7.81 18.77 10.13
C THR A 322 -9.02 19.58 9.68
N ASN A 323 -10.15 18.92 9.42
CA ASN A 323 -11.37 19.58 8.98
C ASN A 323 -11.97 20.46 10.08
N ALA A 324 -11.99 20.01 11.35
CA ALA A 324 -12.39 20.85 12.48
C ALA A 324 -11.51 22.11 12.58
N GLY A 325 -10.20 21.95 12.43
CA GLY A 325 -9.24 23.06 12.41
C GLY A 325 -9.50 24.04 11.27
N ILE A 326 -9.68 23.56 10.03
CA ILE A 326 -9.95 24.40 8.87
C ILE A 326 -11.26 25.17 9.05
N ILE A 327 -12.34 24.51 9.52
CA ILE A 327 -13.63 25.16 9.74
C ILE A 327 -13.51 26.30 10.74
N VAL A 328 -12.78 26.09 11.84
CA VAL A 328 -12.73 27.05 12.94
C VAL A 328 -11.69 28.16 12.71
N TYR A 329 -10.51 27.82 12.22
CA TYR A 329 -9.38 28.75 12.15
C TYR A 329 -9.13 29.33 10.75
N THR A 330 -9.51 28.61 9.69
CA THR A 330 -9.18 29.01 8.32
C THR A 330 -10.38 29.57 7.57
N THR A 331 -11.63 29.22 7.94
CA THR A 331 -12.82 29.79 7.30
C THR A 331 -13.19 31.15 7.92
N LYS A 332 -13.86 32.00 7.13
CA LYS A 332 -14.34 33.31 7.56
C LYS A 332 -15.54 33.26 8.51
N SER A 333 -16.13 32.08 8.73
CA SER A 333 -17.38 31.93 9.47
C SER A 333 -17.30 32.33 10.95
N LEU A 334 -16.11 32.21 11.54
CA LEU A 334 -15.85 32.48 12.97
C LEU A 334 -14.76 33.54 13.16
N GLU A 335 -14.56 34.44 12.18
CA GLU A 335 -13.48 35.43 12.20
C GLU A 335 -13.58 36.39 13.40
N ASP A 336 -14.79 36.84 13.74
CA ASP A 336 -15.08 37.77 14.83
C ASP A 336 -14.98 37.15 16.23
N TRP A 337 -14.79 35.83 16.34
CA TRP A 337 -14.78 35.13 17.62
C TRP A 337 -13.42 35.28 18.33
N SER A 338 -13.45 35.39 19.66
CA SER A 338 -12.24 35.44 20.46
C SER A 338 -11.50 34.06 20.42
N SER A 339 -10.20 34.05 20.73
CA SER A 339 -9.39 32.82 20.72
C SER A 339 -9.95 31.71 21.58
N ASN A 340 -10.57 32.06 22.75
CA ASN A 340 -11.18 31.08 23.64
C ASN A 340 -12.49 30.49 23.04
N GLU A 341 -13.30 31.31 22.37
CA GLU A 341 -14.51 30.87 21.68
C GLU A 341 -14.17 29.95 20.51
N LYS A 342 -13.13 30.31 19.73
CA LYS A 342 -12.60 29.45 18.65
C LYS A 342 -12.13 28.09 19.18
N LEU A 343 -11.43 28.08 20.32
CA LEU A 343 -11.00 26.83 20.95
C LEU A 343 -12.19 25.97 21.38
N CYS A 344 -13.19 26.55 22.01
CA CYS A 344 -14.43 25.85 22.37
C CYS A 344 -15.15 25.31 21.12
N ALA A 345 -15.27 26.14 20.07
CA ALA A 345 -15.89 25.73 18.82
C ALA A 345 -15.11 24.57 18.16
N PHE A 346 -13.80 24.58 18.20
CA PHE A 346 -12.97 23.48 17.69
C PHE A 346 -13.33 22.15 18.38
N PHE A 347 -13.36 22.11 19.70
CA PHE A 347 -13.73 20.90 20.44
C PHE A 347 -15.17 20.45 20.14
N VAL A 348 -16.12 21.38 20.02
CA VAL A 348 -17.51 21.03 19.69
C VAL A 348 -17.61 20.41 18.29
N VAL A 349 -16.97 21.01 17.29
CA VAL A 349 -16.96 20.50 15.91
C VAL A 349 -16.25 19.16 15.84
N GLU A 350 -15.11 19.03 16.50
CA GLU A 350 -14.35 17.78 16.58
C GLU A 350 -15.20 16.65 17.16
N GLN A 351 -15.86 16.89 18.34
CA GLN A 351 -16.70 15.86 18.97
C GLN A 351 -17.91 15.49 18.10
N LEU A 352 -18.50 16.46 17.40
CA LEU A 352 -19.60 16.19 16.48
C LEU A 352 -19.15 15.30 15.31
N LEU A 353 -17.98 15.57 14.73
CA LEU A 353 -17.44 14.77 13.65
C LEU A 353 -17.05 13.36 14.11
N LEU A 354 -16.44 13.22 15.32
CA LEU A 354 -16.14 11.93 15.92
C LEU A 354 -17.39 11.11 16.18
N LEU A 355 -18.45 11.76 16.71
CA LEU A 355 -19.74 11.11 16.91
C LEU A 355 -20.34 10.64 15.60
N THR A 356 -20.26 11.45 14.54
CA THR A 356 -20.75 11.08 13.21
C THR A 356 -19.97 9.88 12.66
N LYS A 357 -18.65 9.86 12.82
CA LYS A 357 -17.80 8.71 12.44
C LYS A 357 -18.19 7.45 13.23
N ALA A 358 -18.36 7.56 14.54
CA ALA A 358 -18.77 6.44 15.39
C ALA A 358 -20.15 5.89 15.00
N LEU A 359 -21.12 6.76 14.72
CA LEU A 359 -22.45 6.37 14.23
C LEU A 359 -22.38 5.68 12.88
N ALA A 360 -21.58 6.21 11.95
CA ALA A 360 -21.37 5.59 10.65
C ALA A 360 -20.75 4.19 10.79
N HIS A 361 -19.79 4.02 11.69
CA HIS A 361 -19.20 2.72 11.99
C HIS A 361 -20.22 1.73 12.58
N LEU A 362 -21.06 2.18 13.50
CA LEU A 362 -22.13 1.36 14.09
C LEU A 362 -23.21 0.97 13.06
N CYS A 363 -23.50 1.85 12.09
CA CYS A 363 -24.45 1.57 11.02
C CYS A 363 -23.87 0.71 9.90
N SER A 364 -22.55 0.63 9.80
CA SER A 364 -21.84 -0.19 8.82
C SER A 364 -21.73 -1.62 9.35
N THR A 365 -22.49 -2.53 8.77
CA THR A 365 -22.31 -3.97 9.02
C THR A 365 -21.01 -4.40 8.35
N GLY A 366 -19.99 -4.71 9.14
CA GLY A 366 -18.63 -4.97 8.64
C GLY A 366 -18.54 -6.08 7.60
N ILE A 367 -19.27 -7.19 7.78
CA ILE A 367 -19.25 -8.33 6.86
C ILE A 367 -20.68 -8.62 6.39
N PRO A 368 -20.94 -8.73 5.07
CA PRO A 368 -22.23 -9.20 4.58
C PRO A 368 -22.60 -10.55 5.19
N THR A 369 -23.86 -10.71 5.63
CA THR A 369 -24.35 -11.93 6.30
C THR A 369 -24.02 -13.22 5.53
N ARG A 370 -23.98 -13.12 4.20
CA ARG A 370 -23.64 -14.27 3.33
C ARG A 370 -22.16 -14.68 3.44
N LEU A 371 -21.26 -13.72 3.63
CA LEU A 371 -19.83 -14.00 3.86
C LEU A 371 -19.61 -14.58 5.26
N GLU A 372 -20.30 -14.06 6.27
CA GLU A 372 -20.27 -14.60 7.63
C GLU A 372 -20.75 -16.07 7.68
N GLU A 373 -21.79 -16.41 6.93
CA GLU A 373 -22.24 -17.80 6.80
C GLU A 373 -21.20 -18.70 6.12
N ILE A 374 -20.50 -18.21 5.10
CA ILE A 374 -19.44 -18.95 4.41
C ILE A 374 -18.26 -19.16 5.35
N GLN A 375 -17.85 -18.13 6.10
CA GLN A 375 -16.79 -18.21 7.09
C GLN A 375 -17.09 -19.23 8.18
N LYS A 376 -18.28 -19.16 8.78
CA LYS A 376 -18.73 -20.14 9.79
C LYS A 376 -18.78 -21.57 9.26
N ARG A 377 -19.14 -21.77 7.98
CA ARG A 377 -19.09 -23.09 7.35
C ARG A 377 -17.65 -23.57 7.17
N GLN A 378 -16.72 -22.70 6.77
CA GLN A 378 -15.31 -23.06 6.65
C GLN A 378 -14.70 -23.42 8.00
N GLU A 379 -14.92 -22.59 9.02
CA GLU A 379 -14.50 -22.88 10.40
C GLU A 379 -15.02 -24.24 10.88
N HIS A 380 -16.31 -24.52 10.67
CA HIS A 380 -16.90 -25.79 11.05
C HIS A 380 -16.27 -26.99 10.30
N VAL A 381 -15.95 -26.84 9.01
CA VAL A 381 -15.29 -27.91 8.22
C VAL A 381 -13.86 -28.14 8.72
N VAL A 382 -13.11 -27.06 9.01
CA VAL A 382 -11.74 -27.16 9.55
C VAL A 382 -11.75 -27.81 10.92
N GLU A 383 -12.64 -27.37 11.82
CA GLU A 383 -12.77 -27.93 13.16
C GLU A 383 -13.15 -29.42 13.11
N ARG A 384 -14.06 -29.79 12.22
CA ARG A 384 -14.42 -31.20 12.01
C ARG A 384 -13.24 -32.03 11.50
N HIS A 385 -12.40 -31.49 10.61
CA HIS A 385 -11.20 -32.19 10.13
C HIS A 385 -10.12 -32.30 11.21
N LYS A 386 -9.96 -31.27 12.05
CA LYS A 386 -9.09 -31.35 13.23
C LYS A 386 -9.55 -32.47 14.17
N HIS A 387 -10.83 -32.56 14.46
CA HIS A 387 -11.38 -33.61 15.33
C HIS A 387 -11.23 -35.02 14.70
N CYS A 388 -11.54 -35.21 13.43
CA CYS A 388 -11.37 -36.52 12.77
C CYS A 388 -9.90 -36.96 12.78
N ARG A 389 -8.95 -36.07 12.58
CA ARG A 389 -7.51 -36.40 12.65
C ARG A 389 -7.06 -36.78 14.06
N PHE A 390 -7.64 -36.18 15.10
CA PHE A 390 -7.37 -36.55 16.48
C PHE A 390 -7.93 -37.95 16.81
N GLU A 391 -9.13 -38.30 16.33
CA GLU A 391 -9.72 -39.63 16.53
C GLU A 391 -8.88 -40.72 15.83
N GLU A 392 -8.41 -40.50 14.58
CA GLU A 392 -7.53 -41.43 13.88
C GLU A 392 -6.20 -41.65 14.62
N VAL A 393 -5.57 -40.59 15.16
CA VAL A 393 -4.30 -40.72 15.91
C VAL A 393 -4.51 -41.48 17.22
N PHE A 394 -5.62 -41.29 17.92
CA PHE A 394 -5.92 -42.02 19.16
C PHE A 394 -6.32 -43.46 18.89
N GLU A 395 -7.01 -43.77 17.79
CA GLU A 395 -7.31 -45.17 17.39
C GLU A 395 -6.05 -45.94 17.02
N ASP A 396 -5.10 -45.30 16.28
CA ASP A 396 -3.80 -45.92 15.94
C ASP A 396 -2.96 -46.20 17.20
N ASP A 397 -2.95 -45.28 18.19
CA ASP A 397 -2.26 -45.48 19.46
C ASP A 397 -2.89 -46.57 20.32
N GLU A 398 -4.21 -46.75 20.32
CA GLU A 398 -4.89 -47.83 21.03
C GLU A 398 -4.62 -49.20 20.36
N ASP A 399 -4.57 -49.26 19.03
CA ASP A 399 -4.25 -50.48 18.30
C ASP A 399 -2.80 -50.90 18.48
N ASP A 400 -1.86 -49.95 18.52
CA ASP A 400 -0.43 -50.21 18.83
C ASP A 400 -0.24 -50.69 20.26
N VAL A 401 -0.95 -50.14 21.24
CA VAL A 401 -0.93 -50.59 22.64
C VAL A 401 -1.60 -51.96 22.79
N ALA A 402 -2.66 -52.25 22.04
CA ALA A 402 -3.31 -53.56 21.99
C ALA A 402 -2.42 -54.61 21.34
N GLY A 403 -1.69 -54.26 20.29
CA GLY A 403 -0.67 -55.09 19.64
C GLY A 403 0.49 -55.46 20.54
N LEU A 404 1.01 -54.51 21.33
CA LEU A 404 2.07 -54.71 22.32
C LEU A 404 1.61 -55.64 23.48
N LYS A 405 0.38 -55.52 23.94
CA LYS A 405 -0.20 -56.42 24.94
C LYS A 405 -0.37 -57.86 24.43
N ARG A 406 -0.74 -58.05 23.17
CA ARG A 406 -0.83 -59.38 22.54
C ARG A 406 0.54 -60.00 22.33
N GLY A 407 1.55 -59.24 21.95
CA GLY A 407 2.94 -59.71 21.80
C GLY A 407 3.60 -60.12 23.13
N HIS A 408 3.13 -59.61 24.27
CA HIS A 408 3.69 -59.96 25.56
C HIS A 408 3.08 -61.21 26.17
N VAL A 409 1.88 -61.63 25.72
CA VAL A 409 1.22 -62.87 26.17
C VAL A 409 1.79 -64.12 25.48
N ASP A 410 2.35 -63.97 24.28
CA ASP A 410 2.85 -65.09 23.48
C ASP A 410 4.29 -65.55 23.84
N ARG A 411 4.95 -64.83 24.77
CA ARG A 411 6.29 -65.24 25.30
C ARG A 411 6.27 -66.10 26.55
N SER A 412 5.11 -66.41 27.09
CA SER A 412 4.99 -67.23 28.29
C SER A 412 4.67 -68.72 27.99
N GLU A 413 4.45 -69.11 26.72
CA GLU A 413 4.16 -70.51 26.35
C GLU A 413 5.34 -71.31 25.77
N VAL A 414 6.55 -70.79 25.83
CA VAL A 414 7.75 -71.57 25.40
C VAL A 414 8.67 -71.80 26.57
N ARG A 415 8.16 -72.44 27.63
CA ARG A 415 8.94 -73.16 28.62
C ARG A 415 8.08 -74.21 29.31
N GLU A 416 7.90 -75.35 28.67
CA GLU A 416 7.88 -76.66 29.26
C GLU A 416 8.39 -77.71 28.21
#